data_30e4a0c9b8513b5bdfdba7ba2353b0c1
#
_entry.id   30e4a0c9b8513b5bdfdba7ba2353b0c1
#
_cell.length_a   1.000
_cell.length_b   1.000
_cell.length_c   1.000
_cell.angle_alpha   90.00
_cell.angle_beta   90.00
_cell.angle_gamma   90.00
#
_symmetry.space_group_name_H-M   'P 1'
#
loop_
_entity.id
_entity.type
_entity.pdbx_description
1 polymer ?
#
loop_
_entity_poly.entity_id
_entity_poly.type
_entity_poly.pdbx_seq_one_letter_code
_entity_poly.pdbx_strand_id
1 'polypeptide(L)'
;MLSSLAQEVATITAEIIGHAVLLTDETARVIGSSDPSRIGGLHAPSLLVMRERCLEITDTEEAARLAGGVRSGVTLPIELEGRVVGSIAIAGDPSVVVKFGRLVQKHAELFLREQVLLESALLRESLVQNLMQELLSSEIAPEDEPRWIERGRSVGVDLACPRFVLAFSCRGNGNSPERGRKRENASAGARPPELQAGALRKLVMSSLGGHFRESRTVMVPLSECLYAILLPASGAAEGGNTLSGGGERGEDVSLRERTRLDEVRASCSEILAELAAQGLAGTFGVGGIARRPAAYPRGYRDALETLDVGLRLGGGVFHREELLFERFLASADPSRAEELRRRFLLPLEKVADREELVCTFVAWCDSGGAPSRAAEVLRCHKNTLYYRLEKIHRLTGLDPRNVREAGRLAVLLQVDRLYAKGSDGQNAASPASVPRKSVRGGAPE
;
A
#
# COMPACT_ATOMS: atom_id res chain seq x y z
N MET A 1 -4.54 -24.99 15.21
CA MET A 1 -4.41 -25.24 13.77
C MET A 1 -5.17 -26.47 13.28
N LEU A 2 -4.75 -27.70 13.65
CA LEU A 2 -5.43 -28.92 13.18
C LEU A 2 -6.91 -28.96 13.62
N SER A 3 -7.24 -28.48 14.83
CA SER A 3 -8.60 -28.53 15.41
C SER A 3 -9.64 -27.67 14.66
N SER A 4 -9.28 -26.59 14.00
CA SER A 4 -10.24 -25.73 13.27
C SER A 4 -10.70 -26.36 11.96
N LEU A 5 -9.92 -27.26 11.40
CA LEU A 5 -10.18 -27.90 10.10
C LEU A 5 -10.51 -29.39 10.21
N ALA A 6 -10.19 -30.00 11.35
CA ALA A 6 -10.32 -31.44 11.53
C ALA A 6 -11.76 -31.93 11.29
N GLN A 7 -12.75 -31.13 11.68
CA GLN A 7 -14.17 -31.51 11.51
C GLN A 7 -14.57 -31.47 10.03
N GLU A 8 -14.16 -30.43 9.30
CA GLU A 8 -14.46 -30.30 7.88
C GLU A 8 -13.80 -31.42 7.07
N VAL A 9 -12.50 -31.68 7.32
CA VAL A 9 -11.74 -32.74 6.70
C VAL A 9 -12.38 -34.10 6.99
N ALA A 10 -12.77 -34.38 8.24
CA ALA A 10 -13.40 -35.65 8.60
C ALA A 10 -14.74 -35.85 7.86
N THR A 11 -15.58 -34.81 7.78
CA THR A 11 -16.90 -34.88 7.15
C THR A 11 -16.78 -35.07 5.63
N ILE A 12 -16.02 -34.19 4.95
CA ILE A 12 -15.85 -34.26 3.50
C ILE A 12 -15.19 -35.56 3.08
N THR A 13 -14.14 -35.98 3.81
CA THR A 13 -13.46 -37.25 3.50
C THR A 13 -14.39 -38.42 3.65
N ALA A 14 -15.18 -38.50 4.74
CA ALA A 14 -16.11 -39.59 4.94
C ALA A 14 -17.19 -39.68 3.86
N GLU A 15 -17.71 -38.53 3.39
CA GLU A 15 -18.66 -38.47 2.28
C GLU A 15 -18.06 -39.01 0.96
N ILE A 16 -16.80 -38.67 0.67
CA ILE A 16 -16.14 -39.06 -0.58
C ILE A 16 -15.78 -40.55 -0.58
N ILE A 17 -15.23 -41.07 0.53
CA ILE A 17 -14.73 -42.46 0.58
C ILE A 17 -15.77 -43.46 1.06
N GLY A 18 -16.91 -43.01 1.58
CA GLY A 18 -18.00 -43.87 2.10
C GLY A 18 -17.62 -44.61 3.39
N HIS A 19 -16.60 -44.17 4.12
CA HIS A 19 -16.12 -44.77 5.35
C HIS A 19 -16.08 -43.74 6.48
N ALA A 20 -16.31 -44.17 7.73
CA ALA A 20 -16.19 -43.31 8.88
C ALA A 20 -14.73 -42.86 9.11
N VAL A 21 -14.54 -41.56 9.27
CA VAL A 21 -13.23 -40.91 9.45
C VAL A 21 -13.21 -40.16 10.77
N LEU A 22 -12.09 -40.20 11.47
CA LEU A 22 -11.82 -39.31 12.59
C LEU A 22 -10.37 -38.79 12.54
N LEU A 23 -10.17 -37.61 13.09
CA LEU A 23 -8.87 -36.97 13.31
C LEU A 23 -8.67 -36.72 14.79
N THR A 24 -7.44 -36.87 15.25
CA THR A 24 -7.06 -36.58 16.64
C THR A 24 -5.96 -35.51 16.70
N ASP A 25 -5.85 -34.88 17.85
CA ASP A 25 -4.72 -34.04 18.20
C ASP A 25 -3.49 -34.88 18.66
N GLU A 26 -2.45 -34.17 19.08
CA GLU A 26 -1.20 -34.77 19.61
C GLU A 26 -1.40 -35.58 20.92
N THR A 27 -2.54 -35.41 21.59
CA THR A 27 -2.91 -36.13 22.81
C THR A 27 -3.86 -37.29 22.54
N ALA A 28 -4.07 -37.66 21.27
CA ALA A 28 -5.05 -38.64 20.79
C ALA A 28 -6.51 -38.37 21.12
N ARG A 29 -6.87 -37.11 21.41
CA ARG A 29 -8.26 -36.69 21.54
C ARG A 29 -8.83 -36.42 20.15
N VAL A 30 -10.04 -36.90 19.92
CA VAL A 30 -10.76 -36.71 18.66
C VAL A 30 -11.18 -35.23 18.54
N ILE A 31 -10.65 -34.55 17.52
CA ILE A 31 -10.91 -33.15 17.22
C ILE A 31 -11.80 -32.96 15.96
N GLY A 32 -11.99 -34.04 15.18
CA GLY A 32 -12.91 -34.07 14.06
C GLY A 32 -13.37 -35.50 13.80
N SER A 33 -14.64 -35.70 13.48
CA SER A 33 -15.20 -37.01 13.22
C SER A 33 -16.46 -36.93 12.35
N SER A 34 -16.62 -37.89 11.43
CA SER A 34 -17.89 -38.12 10.73
C SER A 34 -19.02 -38.61 11.66
N ASP A 35 -18.66 -39.05 12.87
CA ASP A 35 -19.58 -39.38 13.95
C ASP A 35 -19.38 -38.37 15.08
N PRO A 36 -20.25 -37.35 15.21
CA PRO A 36 -20.09 -36.26 16.19
C PRO A 36 -20.03 -36.73 17.65
N SER A 37 -20.60 -37.91 17.94
CA SER A 37 -20.59 -38.46 19.31
C SER A 37 -19.18 -38.82 19.82
N ARG A 38 -18.23 -38.94 18.92
CA ARG A 38 -16.83 -39.31 19.23
C ARG A 38 -15.93 -38.10 19.55
N ILE A 39 -16.38 -36.89 19.23
CA ILE A 39 -15.58 -35.67 19.44
C ILE A 39 -15.26 -35.50 20.93
N GLY A 40 -14.00 -35.18 21.23
CA GLY A 40 -13.46 -35.05 22.59
C GLY A 40 -13.09 -36.38 23.28
N GLY A 41 -13.50 -37.52 22.70
CA GLY A 41 -13.13 -38.86 23.18
C GLY A 41 -11.66 -39.19 22.92
N LEU A 42 -11.11 -40.13 23.68
CA LEU A 42 -9.75 -40.64 23.46
C LEU A 42 -9.79 -41.78 22.41
N HIS A 43 -8.87 -41.73 21.44
CA HIS A 43 -8.70 -42.79 20.45
C HIS A 43 -7.41 -43.59 20.74
N ALA A 44 -7.57 -44.75 21.37
CA ALA A 44 -6.43 -45.55 21.85
C ALA A 44 -5.40 -45.95 20.74
N PRO A 45 -5.81 -46.35 19.51
CA PRO A 45 -4.85 -46.65 18.46
C PRO A 45 -3.96 -45.47 18.08
N SER A 46 -4.49 -44.23 18.19
CA SER A 46 -3.73 -43.01 17.90
C SER A 46 -2.54 -42.79 18.82
N LEU A 47 -2.62 -43.21 20.09
CA LEU A 47 -1.49 -43.13 21.03
C LEU A 47 -0.30 -43.97 20.55
N LEU A 48 -0.59 -45.18 20.06
CA LEU A 48 0.45 -46.08 19.55
C LEU A 48 1.06 -45.50 18.27
N VAL A 49 0.23 -45.13 17.32
CA VAL A 49 0.65 -44.56 16.03
C VAL A 49 1.52 -43.30 16.20
N MET A 50 1.18 -42.44 17.13
CA MET A 50 1.96 -41.22 17.37
C MET A 50 3.31 -41.51 18.05
N ARG A 51 3.37 -42.52 18.92
CA ARG A 51 4.62 -42.95 19.56
C ARG A 51 5.55 -43.66 18.59
N GLU A 52 5.01 -44.63 17.84
CA GLU A 52 5.78 -45.51 16.94
C GLU A 52 6.01 -44.87 15.56
N ARG A 53 5.29 -43.79 15.24
CA ARG A 53 5.31 -43.09 13.93
C ARG A 53 5.05 -44.02 12.75
N CYS A 54 4.20 -44.97 12.92
CA CYS A 54 3.87 -45.95 11.89
C CYS A 54 2.35 -46.09 11.72
N LEU A 55 1.96 -46.69 10.60
CA LEU A 55 0.59 -47.09 10.37
C LEU A 55 0.23 -48.24 11.31
N GLU A 56 -0.92 -48.13 11.98
CA GLU A 56 -1.51 -49.18 12.80
C GLU A 56 -2.75 -49.75 12.11
N ILE A 57 -2.86 -51.06 12.10
CA ILE A 57 -4.04 -51.78 11.60
C ILE A 57 -4.75 -52.36 12.81
N THR A 58 -6.00 -51.97 13.03
CA THR A 58 -6.86 -52.53 14.06
C THR A 58 -7.81 -53.53 13.40
N ASP A 59 -7.67 -54.80 13.72
CA ASP A 59 -8.58 -55.82 13.24
C ASP A 59 -9.90 -55.85 14.07
N THR A 60 -10.81 -56.74 13.71
CA THR A 60 -12.12 -56.83 14.36
C THR A 60 -12.02 -57.35 15.79
N GLU A 61 -11.08 -58.28 16.08
CA GLU A 61 -10.90 -58.83 17.41
C GLU A 61 -10.25 -57.82 18.34
N GLU A 62 -9.26 -57.10 17.85
CA GLU A 62 -8.57 -56.07 18.61
C GLU A 62 -9.48 -54.85 18.85
N ALA A 63 -10.30 -54.45 17.87
CA ALA A 63 -11.32 -53.40 18.03
C ALA A 63 -12.30 -53.75 19.15
N ALA A 64 -12.70 -55.01 19.30
CA ALA A 64 -13.59 -55.48 20.36
C ALA A 64 -12.96 -55.44 21.75
N ARG A 65 -11.62 -55.54 21.85
CA ARG A 65 -10.87 -55.44 23.13
C ARG A 65 -10.60 -54.02 23.58
N LEU A 66 -10.55 -53.07 22.64
CA LEU A 66 -10.27 -51.67 22.95
C LEU A 66 -11.52 -50.96 23.49
N ALA A 67 -11.34 -50.17 24.55
CA ALA A 67 -12.43 -49.33 25.09
C ALA A 67 -12.69 -48.12 24.18
N GLY A 68 -13.92 -47.54 24.27
CA GLY A 68 -14.24 -46.27 23.61
C GLY A 68 -14.76 -46.38 22.17
N GLY A 69 -15.32 -47.54 21.78
CA GLY A 69 -16.00 -47.67 20.49
C GLY A 69 -15.05 -47.67 19.28
N VAL A 70 -13.81 -48.18 19.45
CA VAL A 70 -12.86 -48.38 18.35
C VAL A 70 -13.47 -49.34 17.34
N ARG A 71 -13.31 -49.03 16.04
CA ARG A 71 -13.77 -49.86 14.92
C ARG A 71 -12.57 -50.44 14.19
N SER A 72 -12.73 -51.61 13.56
CA SER A 72 -11.76 -52.14 12.64
C SER A 72 -11.42 -51.14 11.54
N GLY A 73 -10.14 -50.98 11.23
CA GLY A 73 -9.70 -49.98 10.27
C GLY A 73 -8.20 -49.72 10.30
N VAL A 74 -7.80 -48.55 9.84
CA VAL A 74 -6.41 -48.09 9.83
C VAL A 74 -6.27 -46.76 10.53
N THR A 75 -5.16 -46.57 11.24
CA THR A 75 -4.76 -45.32 11.86
C THR A 75 -3.37 -44.94 11.37
N LEU A 76 -3.21 -43.66 10.94
CA LEU A 76 -1.93 -43.13 10.42
C LEU A 76 -1.56 -41.85 11.16
N PRO A 77 -0.26 -41.64 11.41
CA PRO A 77 0.20 -40.38 11.98
C PRO A 77 0.08 -39.26 10.96
N ILE A 78 -0.17 -38.03 11.42
CA ILE A 78 -0.07 -36.80 10.62
C ILE A 78 1.20 -36.11 11.06
N GLU A 79 2.12 -35.88 10.15
CA GLU A 79 3.40 -35.25 10.43
C GLU A 79 3.52 -33.86 9.81
N LEU A 80 4.08 -32.93 10.60
CA LEU A 80 4.43 -31.60 10.15
C LEU A 80 5.86 -31.29 10.58
N GLU A 81 6.74 -31.01 9.62
CA GLU A 81 8.17 -30.70 9.85
C GLU A 81 8.89 -31.74 10.76
N GLY A 82 8.56 -33.03 10.57
CA GLY A 82 9.16 -34.12 11.33
C GLY A 82 8.59 -34.30 12.75
N ARG A 83 7.54 -33.61 13.11
CA ARG A 83 6.78 -33.81 14.37
C ARG A 83 5.41 -34.38 14.07
N VAL A 84 5.00 -35.37 14.86
CA VAL A 84 3.63 -35.88 14.79
C VAL A 84 2.71 -34.88 15.50
N VAL A 85 1.75 -34.33 14.76
CA VAL A 85 0.79 -33.31 15.25
C VAL A 85 -0.61 -33.85 15.47
N GLY A 86 -0.81 -35.13 15.16
CA GLY A 86 -2.08 -35.83 15.33
C GLY A 86 -2.11 -37.11 14.55
N SER A 87 -3.29 -37.69 14.40
CA SER A 87 -3.50 -38.90 13.56
C SER A 87 -4.83 -38.83 12.83
N ILE A 88 -4.95 -39.64 11.79
CA ILE A 88 -6.21 -39.92 11.09
C ILE A 88 -6.52 -41.41 11.21
N ALA A 89 -7.78 -41.72 11.51
CA ALA A 89 -8.26 -43.11 11.50
C ALA A 89 -9.46 -43.26 10.56
N ILE A 90 -9.47 -44.33 9.78
CA ILE A 90 -10.53 -44.69 8.84
C ILE A 90 -11.04 -46.06 9.19
N ALA A 91 -12.35 -46.16 9.46
CA ALA A 91 -12.97 -47.45 9.77
C ALA A 91 -13.36 -48.17 8.49
N GLY A 92 -13.18 -49.50 8.50
CA GLY A 92 -13.50 -50.38 7.37
C GLY A 92 -12.54 -51.56 7.27
N ASP A 93 -12.63 -52.35 6.20
CA ASP A 93 -11.66 -53.40 5.91
C ASP A 93 -10.26 -52.77 5.69
N PRO A 94 -9.26 -53.13 6.51
CA PRO A 94 -7.92 -52.56 6.41
C PRO A 94 -7.31 -52.68 5.01
N SER A 95 -7.58 -53.79 4.29
CA SER A 95 -7.06 -54.00 2.94
C SER A 95 -7.61 -52.96 1.90
N VAL A 96 -8.80 -52.48 2.15
CA VAL A 96 -9.48 -51.47 1.31
C VAL A 96 -9.11 -50.05 1.75
N VAL A 97 -9.20 -49.76 3.06
CA VAL A 97 -9.12 -48.38 3.55
C VAL A 97 -7.69 -47.85 3.70
N VAL A 98 -6.64 -48.73 3.69
CA VAL A 98 -5.26 -48.28 3.83
C VAL A 98 -4.81 -47.34 2.73
N LYS A 99 -5.28 -47.53 1.50
CA LYS A 99 -4.94 -46.66 0.37
C LYS A 99 -5.56 -45.26 0.55
N PHE A 100 -6.82 -45.21 0.98
CA PHE A 100 -7.50 -43.94 1.31
C PHE A 100 -6.84 -43.25 2.49
N GLY A 101 -6.48 -43.99 3.54
CA GLY A 101 -5.80 -43.44 4.70
C GLY A 101 -4.48 -42.74 4.33
N ARG A 102 -3.65 -43.36 3.50
CA ARG A 102 -2.41 -42.74 3.01
C ARG A 102 -2.64 -41.49 2.17
N LEU A 103 -3.66 -41.51 1.30
CA LEU A 103 -4.02 -40.37 0.48
C LEU A 103 -4.45 -39.20 1.35
N VAL A 104 -5.37 -39.44 2.30
CA VAL A 104 -5.89 -38.37 3.19
C VAL A 104 -4.82 -37.88 4.15
N GLN A 105 -3.95 -38.77 4.67
CA GLN A 105 -2.77 -38.41 5.46
C GLN A 105 -1.91 -37.38 4.70
N LYS A 106 -1.54 -37.69 3.45
CA LYS A 106 -0.70 -36.81 2.64
C LYS A 106 -1.39 -35.48 2.31
N HIS A 107 -2.68 -35.52 2.05
CA HIS A 107 -3.45 -34.30 1.81
C HIS A 107 -3.51 -33.42 3.08
N ALA A 108 -3.76 -33.99 4.24
CA ALA A 108 -3.76 -33.28 5.51
C ALA A 108 -2.38 -32.67 5.83
N GLU A 109 -1.29 -33.41 5.60
CA GLU A 109 0.07 -32.91 5.79
C GLU A 109 0.40 -31.73 4.87
N LEU A 110 0.03 -31.82 3.58
CA LEU A 110 0.20 -30.72 2.61
C LEU A 110 -0.60 -29.49 3.01
N PHE A 111 -1.85 -29.67 3.38
CA PHE A 111 -2.71 -28.58 3.80
C PHE A 111 -2.19 -27.87 5.06
N LEU A 112 -1.77 -28.63 6.08
CA LEU A 112 -1.16 -28.06 7.28
C LEU A 112 0.13 -27.29 6.96
N ARG A 113 0.96 -27.81 6.07
CA ARG A 113 2.18 -27.12 5.62
C ARG A 113 1.85 -25.79 4.92
N GLU A 114 0.84 -25.78 4.07
CA GLU A 114 0.36 -24.57 3.40
C GLU A 114 -0.14 -23.52 4.42
N GLN A 115 -0.88 -23.95 5.43
CA GLN A 115 -1.36 -23.07 6.49
C GLN A 115 -0.21 -22.45 7.31
N VAL A 116 0.79 -23.22 7.67
CA VAL A 116 1.98 -22.71 8.38
C VAL A 116 2.74 -21.70 7.54
N LEU A 117 2.91 -21.98 6.25
CA LEU A 117 3.54 -21.03 5.33
C LEU A 117 2.74 -19.74 5.20
N LEU A 118 1.42 -19.84 5.09
CA LEU A 118 0.54 -18.68 5.01
C LEU A 118 0.59 -17.82 6.29
N GLU A 119 0.50 -18.45 7.46
CA GLU A 119 0.60 -17.74 8.74
C GLU A 119 1.97 -17.07 8.91
N SER A 120 3.05 -17.76 8.56
CA SER A 120 4.39 -17.19 8.63
C SER A 120 4.58 -16.01 7.67
N ALA A 121 3.98 -16.07 6.48
CA ALA A 121 3.99 -14.96 5.52
C ALA A 121 3.21 -13.74 6.05
N LEU A 122 2.02 -13.96 6.62
CA LEU A 122 1.21 -12.89 7.22
C LEU A 122 1.90 -12.23 8.42
N LEU A 123 2.52 -13.03 9.29
CA LEU A 123 3.31 -12.51 10.40
C LEU A 123 4.48 -11.67 9.92
N ARG A 124 5.22 -12.15 8.90
CA ARG A 124 6.32 -11.39 8.31
C ARG A 124 5.84 -10.08 7.70
N GLU A 125 4.73 -10.09 6.95
CA GLU A 125 4.14 -8.86 6.38
C GLU A 125 3.81 -7.87 7.49
N SER A 126 3.18 -8.32 8.58
CA SER A 126 2.84 -7.49 9.73
C SER A 126 4.07 -6.91 10.42
N LEU A 127 5.13 -7.70 10.61
CA LEU A 127 6.38 -7.23 11.20
C LEU A 127 7.08 -6.19 10.33
N VAL A 128 7.11 -6.39 9.00
CA VAL A 128 7.65 -5.41 8.05
C VAL A 128 6.82 -4.13 8.10
N GLN A 129 5.49 -4.23 8.12
CA GLN A 129 4.60 -3.06 8.20
C GLN A 129 4.85 -2.26 9.48
N ASN A 130 4.92 -2.91 10.64
CA ASN A 130 5.18 -2.26 11.91
C ASN A 130 6.57 -1.58 11.94
N LEU A 131 7.61 -2.29 11.46
CA LEU A 131 8.95 -1.71 11.36
C LEU A 131 8.97 -0.46 10.47
N MET A 132 8.31 -0.52 9.31
CA MET A 132 8.26 0.61 8.38
C MET A 132 7.46 1.79 8.97
N GLN A 133 6.34 1.53 9.60
CA GLN A 133 5.54 2.58 10.23
C GLN A 133 6.34 3.30 11.34
N GLU A 134 7.07 2.56 12.15
CA GLU A 134 7.95 3.12 13.17
C GLU A 134 9.14 3.88 12.54
N LEU A 135 9.84 3.28 11.57
CA LEU A 135 10.97 3.87 10.86
C LEU A 135 10.61 5.21 10.22
N LEU A 136 9.47 5.26 9.49
CA LEU A 136 9.08 6.43 8.71
C LEU A 136 8.52 7.58 9.57
N SER A 137 8.07 7.29 10.81
CA SER A 137 7.52 8.27 11.75
C SER A 137 8.50 8.73 12.83
N SER A 138 9.64 8.06 13.01
CA SER A 138 10.61 8.34 14.06
C SER A 138 11.66 9.38 13.63
N GLU A 139 12.20 10.12 14.59
CA GLU A 139 13.47 10.80 14.42
C GLU A 139 14.58 9.84 14.86
N ILE A 140 15.49 9.51 13.97
CA ILE A 140 16.53 8.51 14.18
C ILE A 140 17.86 9.21 14.38
N ALA A 141 18.43 9.03 15.58
CA ALA A 141 19.78 9.52 15.86
C ALA A 141 20.84 8.65 15.13
N PRO A 142 21.96 9.22 14.70
CA PRO A 142 23.01 8.46 14.02
C PRO A 142 23.54 7.26 14.81
N GLU A 143 23.57 7.34 16.14
CA GLU A 143 23.98 6.27 17.05
C GLU A 143 23.02 5.08 17.05
N ASP A 144 21.74 5.28 16.71
CA ASP A 144 20.71 4.23 16.67
C ASP A 144 20.67 3.50 15.32
N GLU A 145 21.34 4.00 14.28
CA GLU A 145 21.29 3.40 12.94
C GLU A 145 21.68 1.92 12.90
N PRO A 146 22.72 1.43 13.61
CA PRO A 146 23.07 0.02 13.62
C PRO A 146 21.93 -0.87 14.13
N ARG A 147 21.21 -0.41 15.15
CA ARG A 147 20.04 -1.11 15.72
C ARG A 147 18.90 -1.21 14.70
N TRP A 148 18.66 -0.16 13.94
CA TRP A 148 17.66 -0.17 12.89
C TRP A 148 18.03 -1.11 11.74
N ILE A 149 19.32 -1.16 11.34
CA ILE A 149 19.81 -2.10 10.33
C ILE A 149 19.61 -3.54 10.79
N GLU A 150 19.92 -3.86 12.04
CA GLU A 150 19.74 -5.20 12.61
C GLU A 150 18.24 -5.59 12.66
N ARG A 151 17.38 -4.71 13.13
CA ARG A 151 15.92 -4.91 13.11
C ARG A 151 15.40 -5.13 11.69
N GLY A 152 15.90 -4.39 10.71
CA GLY A 152 15.55 -4.59 9.31
C GLY A 152 15.94 -5.99 8.84
N ARG A 153 17.16 -6.42 9.12
CA ARG A 153 17.65 -7.75 8.74
C ARG A 153 16.84 -8.88 9.36
N SER A 154 16.39 -8.74 10.60
CA SER A 154 15.59 -9.77 11.29
C SER A 154 14.25 -10.03 10.60
N VAL A 155 13.69 -9.06 9.87
CA VAL A 155 12.46 -9.21 9.07
C VAL A 155 12.72 -9.32 7.58
N GLY A 156 14.01 -9.40 7.17
CA GLY A 156 14.44 -9.56 5.77
C GLY A 156 14.45 -8.27 4.96
N VAL A 157 14.58 -7.10 5.62
CA VAL A 157 14.72 -5.79 4.98
C VAL A 157 16.10 -5.21 5.25
N ASP A 158 16.91 -5.05 4.21
CA ASP A 158 18.22 -4.40 4.33
C ASP A 158 18.08 -2.87 4.29
N LEU A 159 18.10 -2.22 5.46
CA LEU A 159 17.96 -0.77 5.59
C LEU A 159 19.26 0.01 5.27
N ALA A 160 20.38 -0.67 5.03
CA ALA A 160 21.62 -0.04 4.58
C ALA A 160 21.65 0.20 3.05
N CYS A 161 20.75 -0.47 2.31
CA CYS A 161 20.64 -0.30 0.87
C CYS A 161 20.05 1.08 0.52
N PRO A 162 20.70 1.91 -0.32
CA PRO A 162 20.11 3.16 -0.79
C PRO A 162 18.81 2.95 -1.52
N ARG A 163 17.76 3.73 -1.17
CA ARG A 163 16.44 3.59 -1.79
C ARG A 163 15.78 4.94 -2.06
N PHE A 164 15.07 5.02 -3.17
CA PHE A 164 14.06 6.04 -3.37
C PHE A 164 12.90 5.78 -2.41
N VAL A 165 12.41 6.84 -1.78
CA VAL A 165 11.25 6.79 -0.88
C VAL A 165 10.07 7.42 -1.60
N LEU A 166 9.02 6.64 -1.83
CA LEU A 166 7.81 7.10 -2.51
C LEU A 166 6.60 7.00 -1.57
N ALA A 167 5.69 7.93 -1.73
CA ALA A 167 4.33 7.85 -1.19
C ALA A 167 3.36 7.72 -2.35
N PHE A 168 2.41 6.80 -2.23
CA PHE A 168 1.38 6.57 -3.24
C PHE A 168 0.01 6.63 -2.59
N SER A 169 -0.92 7.34 -3.23
CA SER A 169 -2.34 7.35 -2.83
C SER A 169 -3.21 6.94 -3.99
N CYS A 170 -4.20 6.08 -3.70
CA CYS A 170 -5.17 5.61 -4.68
C CYS A 170 -6.59 5.73 -4.13
N ARG A 171 -7.52 6.21 -4.95
CA ARG A 171 -8.94 6.35 -4.60
C ARG A 171 -9.81 5.87 -5.77
N GLY A 172 -10.98 5.32 -5.45
CA GLY A 172 -12.01 5.03 -6.46
C GLY A 172 -12.50 6.31 -7.13
N ASN A 173 -12.70 6.29 -8.43
CA ASN A 173 -13.11 7.45 -9.24
C ASN A 173 -14.58 7.91 -8.99
N GLY A 174 -15.21 7.44 -7.89
CA GLY A 174 -16.61 7.67 -7.55
C GLY A 174 -16.97 9.10 -7.10
N ASN A 175 -16.02 10.05 -7.06
CA ASN A 175 -16.25 11.44 -6.75
C ASN A 175 -15.38 12.39 -7.60
N SER A 176 -15.51 12.32 -8.93
CA SER A 176 -15.28 13.53 -9.71
C SER A 176 -16.50 14.42 -9.53
N PRO A 177 -16.35 15.68 -9.09
CA PRO A 177 -17.43 16.65 -9.17
C PRO A 177 -17.64 16.96 -10.67
N GLU A 178 -18.46 16.14 -11.34
CA GLU A 178 -19.03 16.58 -12.61
C GLU A 178 -19.84 17.84 -12.34
N ARG A 179 -19.37 18.93 -12.91
CA ARG A 179 -20.02 20.22 -13.03
C ARG A 179 -21.53 20.03 -13.31
N GLY A 180 -22.34 20.68 -12.48
CA GLY A 180 -23.79 20.74 -12.50
C GLY A 180 -24.43 20.56 -13.88
N ARG A 181 -24.97 19.37 -14.10
CA ARG A 181 -26.10 19.12 -14.96
C ARG A 181 -27.14 18.38 -14.13
N LYS A 182 -28.30 19.06 -13.95
CA LYS A 182 -29.50 18.48 -13.39
C LYS A 182 -29.74 17.10 -13.99
N ARG A 183 -29.61 16.04 -13.17
CA ARG A 183 -30.19 14.75 -13.47
C ARG A 183 -31.61 14.75 -12.92
N GLU A 184 -32.54 15.17 -13.74
CA GLU A 184 -33.93 14.68 -13.66
C GLU A 184 -33.98 13.36 -14.42
N ASN A 185 -34.43 12.30 -13.74
CA ASN A 185 -34.82 11.00 -14.27
C ASN A 185 -33.73 10.15 -14.94
N ALA A 186 -33.01 9.37 -14.12
CA ALA A 186 -32.45 8.09 -14.57
C ALA A 186 -32.76 7.03 -13.50
N SER A 187 -33.56 6.07 -13.92
CA SER A 187 -33.90 4.84 -13.22
C SER A 187 -32.67 4.16 -12.58
N ALA A 188 -32.92 3.53 -11.42
CA ALA A 188 -32.01 2.72 -10.64
C ALA A 188 -31.12 1.81 -11.51
N GLY A 189 -29.95 2.30 -11.91
CA GLY A 189 -28.84 1.52 -12.49
C GLY A 189 -27.77 1.36 -11.42
N ALA A 190 -27.41 0.12 -11.16
CA ALA A 190 -26.50 -0.33 -10.13
C ALA A 190 -25.28 0.59 -9.97
N ARG A 191 -25.08 1.13 -8.74
CA ARG A 191 -23.79 1.60 -8.29
C ARG A 191 -22.78 0.47 -8.53
N PRO A 192 -21.57 0.75 -9.06
CA PRO A 192 -20.53 -0.26 -9.05
C PRO A 192 -20.39 -0.76 -7.60
N PRO A 193 -20.20 -2.07 -7.39
CA PRO A 193 -20.07 -2.60 -6.06
C PRO A 193 -18.96 -1.82 -5.36
N GLU A 194 -19.27 -1.28 -4.18
CA GLU A 194 -18.25 -0.68 -3.31
C GLU A 194 -17.20 -1.75 -3.13
N LEU A 195 -16.04 -1.56 -3.79
CA LEU A 195 -14.90 -2.46 -3.62
C LEU A 195 -14.59 -2.45 -2.13
N GLN A 196 -14.80 -3.57 -1.48
CA GLN A 196 -14.42 -3.72 -0.08
C GLN A 196 -12.95 -3.31 0.03
N ALA A 197 -12.59 -2.55 1.06
CA ALA A 197 -11.23 -2.00 1.25
C ALA A 197 -10.13 -3.05 1.03
N GLY A 198 -10.39 -4.31 1.40
CA GLY A 198 -9.49 -5.44 1.15
C GLY A 198 -9.30 -5.80 -0.33
N ALA A 199 -10.32 -5.65 -1.17
CA ALA A 199 -10.22 -5.91 -2.61
C ALA A 199 -9.41 -4.81 -3.31
N LEU A 200 -9.63 -3.54 -2.94
CA LEU A 200 -8.85 -2.40 -3.42
C LEU A 200 -7.36 -2.56 -3.06
N ARG A 201 -7.08 -2.91 -1.80
CA ARG A 201 -5.71 -3.16 -1.34
C ARG A 201 -5.03 -4.27 -2.14
N LYS A 202 -5.68 -5.41 -2.37
CA LYS A 202 -5.15 -6.52 -3.17
C LYS A 202 -4.83 -6.09 -4.59
N LEU A 203 -5.73 -5.36 -5.20
CA LEU A 203 -5.60 -4.86 -6.56
C LEU A 203 -4.43 -3.89 -6.69
N VAL A 204 -4.34 -2.89 -5.81
CA VAL A 204 -3.23 -1.94 -5.76
C VAL A 204 -1.90 -2.64 -5.51
N MET A 205 -1.82 -3.54 -4.52
CA MET A 205 -0.59 -4.28 -4.22
C MET A 205 -0.17 -5.21 -5.35
N SER A 206 -1.13 -5.80 -6.08
CA SER A 206 -0.85 -6.62 -7.27
C SER A 206 -0.25 -5.79 -8.42
N SER A 207 -0.83 -4.63 -8.71
CA SER A 207 -0.33 -3.71 -9.74
C SER A 207 1.06 -3.19 -9.38
N LEU A 208 1.27 -2.72 -8.13
CA LEU A 208 2.58 -2.29 -7.64
C LEU A 208 3.62 -3.41 -7.75
N GLY A 209 3.29 -4.63 -7.30
CA GLY A 209 4.18 -5.79 -7.35
C GLY A 209 4.46 -6.30 -8.76
N GLY A 210 3.55 -6.05 -9.71
CA GLY A 210 3.74 -6.35 -11.12
C GLY A 210 4.84 -5.53 -11.78
N HIS A 211 4.95 -4.26 -11.42
CA HIS A 211 5.92 -3.32 -11.97
C HIS A 211 7.22 -3.23 -11.15
N PHE A 212 7.12 -3.26 -9.82
CA PHE A 212 8.28 -3.18 -8.92
C PHE A 212 8.74 -4.56 -8.45
N ARG A 213 9.26 -5.38 -9.39
CA ARG A 213 9.66 -6.79 -9.15
C ARG A 213 11.03 -6.99 -8.50
N GLU A 214 11.73 -5.93 -8.16
CA GLU A 214 13.07 -6.05 -7.59
C GLU A 214 13.01 -6.68 -6.19
N SER A 215 13.89 -7.64 -5.92
CA SER A 215 13.91 -8.45 -4.70
C SER A 215 14.10 -7.63 -3.40
N ARG A 216 14.58 -6.39 -3.53
CA ARG A 216 14.84 -5.47 -2.40
C ARG A 216 13.78 -4.37 -2.27
N THR A 217 12.75 -4.39 -3.07
CA THR A 217 11.62 -3.46 -2.98
C THR A 217 10.81 -3.74 -1.73
N VAL A 218 10.46 -2.68 -0.99
CA VAL A 218 9.58 -2.77 0.17
C VAL A 218 8.35 -1.92 -0.10
N MET A 219 7.18 -2.54 -0.06
CA MET A 219 5.89 -1.87 -0.27
C MET A 219 5.02 -2.12 0.96
N VAL A 220 4.55 -1.06 1.59
CA VAL A 220 3.80 -1.14 2.84
C VAL A 220 2.55 -0.29 2.75
N PRO A 221 1.36 -0.87 2.94
CA PRO A 221 0.15 -0.09 3.13
C PRO A 221 0.16 0.54 4.53
N LEU A 222 0.02 1.86 4.59
CA LEU A 222 -0.02 2.62 5.85
C LEU A 222 -1.44 2.98 6.26
N SER A 223 -2.35 3.09 5.28
CA SER A 223 -3.79 3.22 5.49
C SER A 223 -4.55 2.59 4.31
N GLU A 224 -5.87 2.72 4.28
CA GLU A 224 -6.71 2.19 3.18
C GLU A 224 -6.32 2.72 1.81
N CYS A 225 -5.86 3.99 1.74
CA CYS A 225 -5.55 4.68 0.49
C CYS A 225 -4.10 5.17 0.39
N LEU A 226 -3.24 4.89 1.37
CA LEU A 226 -1.87 5.41 1.42
C LEU A 226 -0.86 4.28 1.54
N TYR A 227 0.13 4.29 0.67
CA TYR A 227 1.20 3.29 0.59
C TYR A 227 2.57 3.98 0.64
N ALA A 228 3.50 3.40 1.38
CA ALA A 228 4.92 3.74 1.31
C ALA A 228 5.65 2.69 0.47
N ILE A 229 6.51 3.16 -0.44
CA ILE A 229 7.25 2.31 -1.36
C ILE A 229 8.72 2.70 -1.29
N LEU A 230 9.58 1.73 -1.03
CA LEU A 230 11.02 1.89 -0.96
C LEU A 230 11.65 1.10 -2.10
N LEU A 231 12.15 1.80 -3.12
CA LEU A 231 12.74 1.20 -4.32
C LEU A 231 14.27 1.32 -4.27
N PRO A 232 15.03 0.26 -4.58
CA PRO A 232 16.49 0.35 -4.70
C PRO A 232 16.91 1.46 -5.65
N ALA A 233 17.90 2.25 -5.22
CA ALA A 233 18.44 3.35 -6.03
C ALA A 233 19.37 2.85 -7.15
N SER A 234 19.94 1.63 -7.01
CA SER A 234 20.69 0.91 -8.05
C SER A 234 19.81 -0.18 -8.64
N GLY A 235 19.84 -0.34 -9.97
CA GLY A 235 19.05 -1.39 -10.66
C GLY A 235 19.50 -2.82 -10.31
N ALA A 236 18.67 -3.80 -10.64
CA ALA A 236 18.84 -5.22 -10.29
C ALA A 236 20.15 -5.89 -10.78
N ALA A 237 20.92 -5.24 -11.64
CA ALA A 237 22.13 -5.80 -12.25
C ALA A 237 23.38 -5.82 -11.35
N GLU A 238 23.38 -5.11 -10.20
CA GLU A 238 24.54 -5.02 -9.32
C GLU A 238 24.38 -5.81 -8.00
N GLY A 239 24.05 -7.09 -8.11
CA GLY A 239 24.12 -8.08 -7.02
C GLY A 239 25.54 -8.55 -6.70
N GLY A 240 26.55 -7.75 -6.96
CA GLY A 240 27.97 -8.02 -6.68
C GLY A 240 28.48 -7.08 -5.60
N ASN A 241 29.04 -7.70 -4.56
CA ASN A 241 29.77 -7.15 -3.42
C ASN A 241 30.80 -6.09 -3.83
N THR A 242 30.39 -4.82 -4.02
CA THR A 242 31.32 -3.72 -4.25
C THR A 242 31.78 -3.10 -2.92
N LEU A 243 32.51 -3.91 -2.12
CA LEU A 243 33.52 -3.45 -1.19
C LEU A 243 34.89 -3.46 -1.92
N SER A 244 35.00 -2.82 -3.07
CA SER A 244 36.32 -2.55 -3.68
C SER A 244 36.42 -1.07 -3.97
N GLY A 245 37.31 -0.41 -3.21
CA GLY A 245 37.70 0.98 -3.36
C GLY A 245 38.26 1.25 -4.77
N GLY A 246 37.50 1.95 -5.55
CA GLY A 246 37.90 2.64 -6.76
C GLY A 246 37.03 3.86 -6.84
N GLY A 247 37.62 5.06 -6.73
CA GLY A 247 36.92 6.34 -6.71
C GLY A 247 36.07 6.55 -7.98
N GLU A 248 34.83 6.10 -7.91
CA GLU A 248 33.81 6.53 -8.88
C GLU A 248 33.64 8.04 -8.73
N ARG A 249 33.85 8.79 -9.81
CA ARG A 249 33.65 10.25 -9.80
C ARG A 249 32.20 10.53 -9.48
N GLY A 250 31.91 11.47 -8.58
CA GLY A 250 30.57 11.81 -8.12
C GLY A 250 29.57 12.15 -9.22
N GLU A 251 30.05 12.52 -10.41
CA GLU A 251 29.24 12.77 -11.62
C GLU A 251 28.59 11.50 -12.16
N ASP A 252 29.28 10.36 -12.10
CA ASP A 252 28.79 9.09 -12.65
C ASP A 252 27.67 8.50 -11.77
N VAL A 253 27.76 8.64 -10.44
CA VAL A 253 26.70 8.26 -9.48
C VAL A 253 25.44 9.11 -9.68
N SER A 254 25.63 10.44 -9.88
CA SER A 254 24.52 11.37 -10.09
C SER A 254 23.76 11.08 -11.42
N LEU A 255 24.47 10.69 -12.47
CA LEU A 255 23.86 10.34 -13.74
C LEU A 255 23.05 9.04 -13.65
N ARG A 256 23.60 8.00 -13.01
CA ARG A 256 22.92 6.73 -12.77
C ARG A 256 21.64 6.91 -11.96
N GLU A 257 21.70 7.75 -10.91
CA GLU A 257 20.52 8.04 -10.09
C GLU A 257 19.43 8.80 -10.86
N ARG A 258 19.80 9.71 -11.75
CA ARG A 258 18.84 10.39 -12.64
C ARG A 258 18.18 9.41 -13.60
N THR A 259 18.96 8.57 -14.29
CA THR A 259 18.44 7.54 -15.17
C THR A 259 17.48 6.61 -14.42
N ARG A 260 17.87 6.20 -13.20
CA ARG A 260 17.02 5.36 -12.35
C ARG A 260 15.74 6.07 -11.93
N LEU A 261 15.78 7.35 -11.62
CA LEU A 261 14.59 8.15 -11.33
C LEU A 261 13.63 8.18 -12.53
N ASP A 262 14.15 8.32 -13.75
CA ASP A 262 13.32 8.32 -14.97
C ASP A 262 12.65 6.95 -15.18
N GLU A 263 13.35 5.84 -14.92
CA GLU A 263 12.78 4.48 -14.94
C GLU A 263 11.67 4.33 -13.89
N VAL A 264 11.90 4.78 -12.65
CA VAL A 264 10.90 4.76 -11.59
C VAL A 264 9.66 5.56 -11.98
N ARG A 265 9.84 6.73 -12.59
CA ARG A 265 8.73 7.58 -13.07
C ARG A 265 7.94 6.91 -14.20
N ALA A 266 8.62 6.25 -15.12
CA ALA A 266 7.97 5.48 -16.19
C ALA A 266 7.11 4.37 -15.61
N SER A 267 7.65 3.54 -14.70
CA SER A 267 6.91 2.49 -14.01
C SER A 267 5.71 3.03 -13.21
N CYS A 268 5.89 4.15 -12.50
CA CYS A 268 4.78 4.82 -11.80
C CYS A 268 3.67 5.26 -12.77
N SER A 269 4.05 5.78 -13.95
CA SER A 269 3.08 6.23 -14.97
C SER A 269 2.30 5.05 -15.57
N GLU A 270 2.96 3.91 -15.80
CA GLU A 270 2.33 2.67 -16.27
C GLU A 270 1.34 2.13 -15.22
N ILE A 271 1.72 2.11 -13.93
CA ILE A 271 0.83 1.73 -12.83
C ILE A 271 -0.41 2.63 -12.79
N LEU A 272 -0.24 3.94 -12.93
CA LEU A 272 -1.38 4.87 -12.97
C LEU A 272 -2.31 4.61 -14.17
N ALA A 273 -1.77 4.28 -15.33
CA ALA A 273 -2.55 3.93 -16.53
C ALA A 273 -3.33 2.62 -16.29
N GLU A 274 -2.70 1.60 -15.71
CA GLU A 274 -3.36 0.32 -15.36
C GLU A 274 -4.51 0.54 -14.35
N LEU A 275 -4.26 1.29 -13.28
CA LEU A 275 -5.27 1.60 -12.27
C LEU A 275 -6.41 2.46 -12.85
N ALA A 276 -6.10 3.41 -13.73
CA ALA A 276 -7.10 4.24 -14.41
C ALA A 276 -8.03 3.40 -15.31
N ALA A 277 -7.51 2.38 -15.99
CA ALA A 277 -8.30 1.43 -16.76
C ALA A 277 -9.30 0.64 -15.89
N GLN A 278 -9.02 0.53 -14.58
CA GLN A 278 -9.90 -0.11 -13.58
C GLN A 278 -10.79 0.89 -12.82
N GLY A 279 -10.84 2.15 -13.27
CA GLY A 279 -11.65 3.20 -12.65
C GLY A 279 -11.08 3.76 -11.35
N LEU A 280 -9.78 3.65 -11.15
CA LEU A 280 -9.07 4.15 -9.96
C LEU A 280 -8.21 5.36 -10.32
N ALA A 281 -8.21 6.38 -9.46
CA ALA A 281 -7.32 7.52 -9.59
C ALA A 281 -6.18 7.41 -8.58
N GLY A 282 -4.94 7.48 -9.07
CA GLY A 282 -3.75 7.39 -8.25
C GLY A 282 -2.83 8.60 -8.38
N THR A 283 -1.99 8.81 -7.39
CA THR A 283 -0.94 9.85 -7.40
C THR A 283 0.29 9.33 -6.69
N PHE A 284 1.45 9.55 -7.28
CA PHE A 284 2.75 9.28 -6.67
C PHE A 284 3.46 10.58 -6.28
N GLY A 285 3.96 10.62 -5.04
CA GLY A 285 4.96 11.58 -4.60
C GLY A 285 6.31 10.88 -4.44
N VAL A 286 7.30 11.28 -5.22
CA VAL A 286 8.66 10.74 -5.16
C VAL A 286 9.51 11.67 -4.31
N GLY A 287 9.97 11.17 -3.16
CA GLY A 287 10.89 11.86 -2.26
C GLY A 287 12.35 11.72 -2.69
N GLY A 288 13.25 11.91 -1.72
CA GLY A 288 14.69 11.74 -1.95
C GLY A 288 15.15 10.29 -1.80
N ILE A 289 16.45 10.08 -2.09
CA ILE A 289 17.13 8.82 -1.83
C ILE A 289 17.55 8.77 -0.37
N ALA A 290 17.04 7.79 0.37
CA ALA A 290 17.53 7.46 1.71
C ALA A 290 18.71 6.49 1.58
N ARG A 291 19.90 6.91 2.02
CA ARG A 291 21.14 6.12 1.95
C ARG A 291 21.49 5.44 3.28
N ARG A 292 20.78 5.79 4.35
CA ARG A 292 20.97 5.30 5.71
C ARG A 292 19.66 5.40 6.50
N PRO A 293 19.51 4.65 7.60
CA PRO A 293 18.27 4.64 8.38
C PRO A 293 17.74 6.02 8.77
N ALA A 294 18.59 6.93 9.25
CA ALA A 294 18.18 8.28 9.64
C ALA A 294 17.65 9.15 8.49
N ALA A 295 17.85 8.77 7.23
CA ALA A 295 17.36 9.51 6.08
C ALA A 295 15.93 9.11 5.63
N TYR A 296 15.44 7.92 6.04
CA TYR A 296 14.11 7.45 5.63
C TYR A 296 12.96 8.35 6.10
N PRO A 297 12.92 8.81 7.37
CA PRO A 297 11.84 9.68 7.84
C PRO A 297 11.73 10.98 7.04
N ARG A 298 12.88 11.59 6.73
CA ARG A 298 12.93 12.81 5.91
C ARG A 298 12.50 12.53 4.47
N GLY A 299 13.04 11.46 3.85
CA GLY A 299 12.66 11.06 2.50
C GLY A 299 11.16 10.79 2.37
N TYR A 300 10.55 10.17 3.38
CA TYR A 300 9.13 9.90 3.41
C TYR A 300 8.30 11.18 3.62
N ARG A 301 8.72 12.09 4.47
CA ARG A 301 8.09 13.41 4.63
C ARG A 301 8.09 14.19 3.32
N ASP A 302 9.24 14.23 2.63
CA ASP A 302 9.35 14.84 1.30
C ASP A 302 8.39 14.20 0.29
N ALA A 303 8.26 12.86 0.32
CA ALA A 303 7.33 12.13 -0.55
C ALA A 303 5.87 12.45 -0.25
N LEU A 304 5.49 12.54 1.04
CA LEU A 304 4.13 12.90 1.47
C LEU A 304 3.75 14.33 1.09
N GLU A 305 4.65 15.29 1.30
CA GLU A 305 4.41 16.68 0.91
C GLU A 305 4.28 16.81 -0.61
N THR A 306 5.12 16.06 -1.37
CA THR A 306 5.03 16.00 -2.83
C THR A 306 3.72 15.37 -3.29
N LEU A 307 3.28 14.29 -2.62
CA LEU A 307 2.01 13.62 -2.87
C LEU A 307 0.82 14.56 -2.61
N ASP A 308 0.80 15.27 -1.47
CA ASP A 308 -0.28 16.19 -1.12
C ASP A 308 -0.43 17.31 -2.16
N VAL A 309 0.68 17.92 -2.54
CA VAL A 309 0.69 18.94 -3.61
C VAL A 309 0.25 18.33 -4.94
N GLY A 310 0.76 17.14 -5.30
CA GLY A 310 0.38 16.43 -6.50
C GLY A 310 -1.13 16.13 -6.57
N LEU A 311 -1.74 15.73 -5.47
CA LEU A 311 -3.19 15.53 -5.36
C LEU A 311 -3.97 16.83 -5.61
N ARG A 312 -3.49 17.94 -5.09
CA ARG A 312 -4.10 19.29 -5.33
C ARG A 312 -3.94 19.74 -6.78
N LEU A 313 -2.87 19.31 -7.46
CA LEU A 313 -2.64 19.63 -8.88
C LEU A 313 -3.42 18.73 -9.86
N GLY A 314 -4.13 17.73 -9.36
CA GLY A 314 -5.01 16.89 -10.18
C GLY A 314 -4.53 15.45 -10.38
N GLY A 315 -3.48 15.03 -9.66
CA GLY A 315 -2.93 13.68 -9.69
C GLY A 315 -1.83 13.49 -10.75
N GLY A 316 -1.09 12.40 -10.63
CA GLY A 316 0.02 12.06 -11.52
C GLY A 316 1.26 11.59 -10.76
N VAL A 317 2.42 11.64 -11.41
CA VAL A 317 3.72 11.31 -10.83
C VAL A 317 4.53 12.59 -10.66
N PHE A 318 4.92 12.91 -9.45
CA PHE A 318 5.66 14.12 -9.13
C PHE A 318 6.92 13.80 -8.34
N HIS A 319 8.02 14.46 -8.68
CA HIS A 319 9.26 14.40 -7.91
C HIS A 319 9.40 15.66 -7.03
N ARG A 320 9.99 15.51 -5.85
CA ARG A 320 10.12 16.59 -4.85
C ARG A 320 10.78 17.86 -5.39
N GLU A 321 11.74 17.72 -6.32
CA GLU A 321 12.47 18.86 -6.88
C GLU A 321 11.65 19.64 -7.89
N GLU A 322 10.72 19.00 -8.58
CA GLU A 322 9.82 19.64 -9.53
C GLU A 322 8.77 20.53 -8.85
N LEU A 323 8.40 20.17 -7.61
CA LEU A 323 7.38 20.86 -6.84
C LEU A 323 7.93 21.67 -5.66
N LEU A 324 9.21 22.04 -5.68
CA LEU A 324 9.82 22.79 -4.57
C LEU A 324 9.08 24.08 -4.25
N PHE A 325 8.68 24.82 -5.26
CA PHE A 325 7.97 26.09 -5.09
C PHE A 325 6.53 25.86 -4.62
N GLU A 326 5.82 24.92 -5.22
CA GLU A 326 4.46 24.56 -4.85
C GLU A 326 4.40 23.98 -3.42
N ARG A 327 5.37 23.17 -3.01
CA ARG A 327 5.51 22.65 -1.64
C ARG A 327 5.74 23.78 -0.64
N PHE A 328 6.59 24.76 -0.99
CA PHE A 328 6.80 25.94 -0.18
C PHE A 328 5.50 26.74 -0.04
N LEU A 329 4.76 26.97 -1.12
CA LEU A 329 3.47 27.66 -1.06
C LEU A 329 2.42 26.85 -0.27
N ALA A 330 2.39 25.54 -0.41
CA ALA A 330 1.48 24.66 0.31
C ALA A 330 1.77 24.56 1.82
N SER A 331 2.97 24.93 2.26
CA SER A 331 3.35 25.00 3.68
C SER A 331 2.84 26.26 4.38
N ALA A 332 2.27 27.22 3.63
CA ALA A 332 1.72 28.43 4.20
C ALA A 332 0.47 28.13 5.05
N ASP A 333 0.19 28.99 6.03
CA ASP A 333 -1.01 28.88 6.85
C ASP A 333 -2.28 28.97 5.98
N PRO A 334 -3.18 27.97 6.03
CA PRO A 334 -4.38 27.95 5.20
C PRO A 334 -5.29 29.17 5.40
N SER A 335 -5.36 29.70 6.62
CA SER A 335 -6.18 30.88 6.93
C SER A 335 -5.65 32.13 6.22
N ARG A 336 -4.31 32.26 6.17
CA ARG A 336 -3.67 33.37 5.46
C ARG A 336 -3.78 33.23 3.94
N ALA A 337 -3.66 32.00 3.43
CA ALA A 337 -3.89 31.70 2.02
C ALA A 337 -5.33 32.10 1.61
N GLU A 338 -6.32 31.73 2.42
CA GLU A 338 -7.73 32.08 2.18
C GLU A 338 -7.98 33.59 2.32
N GLU A 339 -7.34 34.29 3.25
CA GLU A 339 -7.42 35.75 3.38
C GLU A 339 -6.91 36.43 2.10
N LEU A 340 -5.76 36.02 1.58
CA LEU A 340 -5.19 36.51 0.33
C LEU A 340 -6.12 36.21 -0.86
N ARG A 341 -6.67 35.01 -0.95
CA ARG A 341 -7.63 34.62 -1.97
C ARG A 341 -8.88 35.53 -1.96
N ARG A 342 -9.48 35.72 -0.79
CA ARG A 342 -10.65 36.61 -0.63
C ARG A 342 -10.36 38.03 -1.00
N ARG A 343 -9.18 38.52 -0.62
CA ARG A 343 -8.81 39.91 -0.87
C ARG A 343 -8.60 40.22 -2.35
N PHE A 344 -7.88 39.35 -3.07
CA PHE A 344 -7.38 39.62 -4.41
C PHE A 344 -8.08 38.83 -5.51
N LEU A 345 -8.52 37.59 -5.27
CA LEU A 345 -9.03 36.72 -6.31
C LEU A 345 -10.55 36.54 -6.28
N LEU A 346 -11.21 36.68 -5.13
CA LEU A 346 -12.66 36.57 -5.06
C LEU A 346 -13.42 37.50 -6.04
N PRO A 347 -13.00 38.76 -6.31
CA PRO A 347 -13.63 39.56 -7.33
C PRO A 347 -13.46 38.99 -8.75
N LEU A 348 -12.33 38.35 -9.03
CA LEU A 348 -12.07 37.67 -10.30
C LEU A 348 -12.90 36.39 -10.46
N GLU A 349 -13.19 35.67 -9.38
CA GLU A 349 -14.01 34.47 -9.40
C GLU A 349 -15.49 34.73 -9.72
N LYS A 350 -15.98 35.93 -9.41
CA LYS A 350 -17.38 36.31 -9.58
C LYS A 350 -17.74 36.71 -11.02
N VAL A 351 -16.76 36.81 -11.93
CA VAL A 351 -17.03 37.21 -13.31
C VAL A 351 -17.11 36.00 -14.23
N ALA A 352 -18.01 36.04 -15.20
CA ALA A 352 -18.26 34.91 -16.10
C ALA A 352 -17.05 34.57 -17.02
N ASP A 353 -16.23 35.59 -17.31
CA ASP A 353 -15.05 35.50 -18.17
C ASP A 353 -13.73 35.26 -17.41
N ARG A 354 -13.80 34.72 -16.17
CA ARG A 354 -12.63 34.46 -15.31
C ARG A 354 -11.54 33.66 -16.06
N GLU A 355 -11.91 32.54 -16.70
CA GLU A 355 -10.96 31.69 -17.41
C GLU A 355 -10.23 32.44 -18.52
N GLU A 356 -10.96 33.27 -19.24
CA GLU A 356 -10.41 34.09 -20.33
C GLU A 356 -9.44 35.16 -19.79
N LEU A 357 -9.75 35.77 -18.65
CA LEU A 357 -8.88 36.74 -18.00
C LEU A 357 -7.60 36.05 -17.45
N VAL A 358 -7.71 34.89 -16.84
CA VAL A 358 -6.55 34.14 -16.37
C VAL A 358 -5.67 33.71 -17.54
N CYS A 359 -6.25 33.17 -18.63
CA CYS A 359 -5.49 32.84 -19.85
C CYS A 359 -4.81 34.09 -20.43
N THR A 360 -5.47 35.24 -20.39
CA THR A 360 -4.89 36.51 -20.86
C THR A 360 -3.68 36.90 -20.01
N PHE A 361 -3.77 36.77 -18.70
CA PHE A 361 -2.67 37.08 -17.78
C PHE A 361 -1.48 36.14 -18.01
N VAL A 362 -1.71 34.82 -18.15
CA VAL A 362 -0.66 33.82 -18.42
C VAL A 362 0.04 34.13 -19.74
N ALA A 363 -0.73 34.33 -20.84
CA ALA A 363 -0.17 34.66 -22.13
C ALA A 363 0.64 35.97 -22.13
N TRP A 364 0.21 36.94 -21.35
CA TRP A 364 0.94 38.21 -21.12
C TRP A 364 2.29 37.95 -20.46
N CYS A 365 2.33 37.15 -19.37
CA CYS A 365 3.55 36.81 -18.66
C CYS A 365 4.51 35.99 -19.54
N ASP A 366 4.01 34.96 -20.22
CA ASP A 366 4.81 34.08 -21.08
C ASP A 366 5.40 34.83 -22.29
N SER A 367 4.72 35.90 -22.72
CA SER A 367 5.20 36.77 -23.78
C SER A 367 6.21 37.83 -23.28
N GLY A 368 6.61 37.79 -22.01
CA GLY A 368 7.49 38.80 -21.40
C GLY A 368 6.90 40.22 -21.38
N GLY A 369 5.58 40.35 -21.36
CA GLY A 369 4.87 41.63 -21.41
C GLY A 369 4.86 42.28 -22.79
N ALA A 370 5.12 41.52 -23.87
CA ALA A 370 5.08 42.03 -25.25
C ALA A 370 3.66 41.95 -25.84
N PRO A 371 2.99 43.12 -26.09
CA PRO A 371 1.57 43.14 -26.46
C PRO A 371 1.27 42.41 -27.79
N SER A 372 2.19 42.49 -28.76
CA SER A 372 2.00 41.87 -30.07
C SER A 372 2.03 40.34 -29.97
N ARG A 373 2.98 39.80 -29.20
CA ARG A 373 3.12 38.33 -28.95
C ARG A 373 1.93 37.79 -28.16
N ALA A 374 1.55 38.47 -27.07
CA ALA A 374 0.43 38.05 -26.26
C ALA A 374 -0.89 38.06 -27.05
N ALA A 375 -1.13 39.07 -27.85
CA ALA A 375 -2.33 39.19 -28.71
C ALA A 375 -2.36 38.09 -29.79
N GLU A 376 -1.21 37.75 -30.39
CA GLU A 376 -1.06 36.66 -31.34
C GLU A 376 -1.38 35.29 -30.71
N VAL A 377 -0.81 34.99 -29.55
CA VAL A 377 -1.07 33.73 -28.78
C VAL A 377 -2.56 33.60 -28.44
N LEU A 378 -3.19 34.70 -28.06
CA LEU A 378 -4.60 34.73 -27.68
C LEU A 378 -5.54 34.85 -28.89
N ARG A 379 -5.00 35.01 -30.12
CA ARG A 379 -5.78 35.27 -31.34
C ARG A 379 -6.77 36.43 -31.21
N CYS A 380 -6.34 37.49 -30.57
CA CYS A 380 -7.19 38.67 -30.34
C CYS A 380 -6.50 39.94 -30.75
N HIS A 381 -7.30 41.06 -30.87
CA HIS A 381 -6.73 42.35 -31.15
C HIS A 381 -6.03 42.93 -29.92
N LYS A 382 -4.99 43.76 -30.09
CA LYS A 382 -4.27 44.42 -28.98
C LYS A 382 -5.18 45.21 -28.06
N ASN A 383 -6.20 45.85 -28.59
CA ASN A 383 -7.16 46.60 -27.76
C ASN A 383 -7.95 45.65 -26.82
N THR A 384 -8.31 44.47 -27.29
CA THR A 384 -8.97 43.46 -26.46
C THR A 384 -8.04 42.96 -25.36
N LEU A 385 -6.76 42.75 -25.67
CA LEU A 385 -5.73 42.39 -24.71
C LEU A 385 -5.64 43.45 -23.60
N TYR A 386 -5.47 44.74 -23.99
CA TYR A 386 -5.39 45.83 -22.99
C TYR A 386 -6.66 45.98 -22.20
N TYR A 387 -7.83 45.85 -22.79
CA TYR A 387 -9.09 45.83 -22.07
C TYR A 387 -9.15 44.77 -20.98
N ARG A 388 -8.71 43.54 -21.32
CA ARG A 388 -8.68 42.42 -20.37
C ARG A 388 -7.67 42.65 -19.24
N LEU A 389 -6.46 43.12 -19.55
CA LEU A 389 -5.46 43.49 -18.55
C LEU A 389 -5.95 44.57 -17.60
N GLU A 390 -6.64 45.60 -18.13
CA GLU A 390 -7.23 46.64 -17.31
C GLU A 390 -8.40 46.13 -16.45
N LYS A 391 -9.18 45.17 -16.97
CA LYS A 391 -10.22 44.51 -16.20
C LYS A 391 -9.66 43.70 -15.05
N ILE A 392 -8.55 42.96 -15.26
CA ILE A 392 -7.84 42.25 -14.19
C ILE A 392 -7.37 43.22 -13.14
N HIS A 393 -6.75 44.34 -13.52
CA HIS A 393 -6.30 45.37 -12.60
C HIS A 393 -7.46 45.90 -11.72
N ARG A 394 -8.59 46.24 -12.33
CA ARG A 394 -9.78 46.73 -11.60
C ARG A 394 -10.35 45.70 -10.62
N LEU A 395 -10.35 44.43 -10.99
CA LEU A 395 -10.91 43.37 -10.15
C LEU A 395 -9.99 42.97 -9.00
N THR A 396 -8.69 42.90 -9.25
CA THR A 396 -7.70 42.40 -8.27
C THR A 396 -7.00 43.53 -7.51
N GLY A 397 -6.99 44.72 -8.03
CA GLY A 397 -6.18 45.85 -7.54
C GLY A 397 -4.68 45.72 -7.86
N LEU A 398 -4.30 44.72 -8.70
CA LEU A 398 -2.93 44.46 -9.12
C LEU A 398 -2.81 44.69 -10.63
N ASP A 399 -1.89 45.56 -11.08
CA ASP A 399 -1.68 45.85 -12.49
C ASP A 399 -0.77 44.79 -13.15
N PRO A 400 -1.26 43.94 -14.06
CA PRO A 400 -0.48 42.97 -14.75
C PRO A 400 0.70 43.54 -15.57
N ARG A 401 0.67 44.81 -15.88
CA ARG A 401 1.74 45.51 -16.64
C ARG A 401 2.90 45.94 -15.74
N ASN A 402 2.68 46.01 -14.44
CA ASN A 402 3.70 46.25 -13.45
C ASN A 402 4.35 44.90 -13.05
N VAL A 403 5.64 44.73 -13.30
CA VAL A 403 6.35 43.48 -13.08
C VAL A 403 6.23 42.95 -11.63
N ARG A 404 6.25 43.85 -10.63
CA ARG A 404 6.13 43.45 -9.21
C ARG A 404 4.71 42.97 -8.87
N GLU A 405 3.70 43.65 -9.44
CA GLU A 405 2.30 43.31 -9.19
C GLU A 405 1.88 42.06 -9.99
N ALA A 406 2.38 41.92 -11.21
CA ALA A 406 2.23 40.73 -12.01
C ALA A 406 2.84 39.48 -11.28
N GLY A 407 4.04 39.61 -10.71
CA GLY A 407 4.63 38.57 -9.88
C GLY A 407 3.75 38.19 -8.67
N ARG A 408 3.18 39.18 -7.97
CA ARG A 408 2.23 38.92 -6.87
C ARG A 408 0.98 38.17 -7.36
N LEU A 409 0.41 38.60 -8.48
CA LEU A 409 -0.78 37.98 -9.07
C LEU A 409 -0.48 36.53 -9.50
N ALA A 410 0.69 36.27 -10.09
CA ALA A 410 1.12 34.91 -10.47
C ALA A 410 1.20 33.98 -9.25
N VAL A 411 1.84 34.43 -8.15
CA VAL A 411 1.90 33.66 -6.90
C VAL A 411 0.50 33.44 -6.30
N LEU A 412 -0.38 34.44 -6.31
CA LEU A 412 -1.75 34.31 -5.81
C LEU A 412 -2.55 33.28 -6.61
N LEU A 413 -2.40 33.22 -7.94
CA LEU A 413 -3.05 32.21 -8.77
C LEU A 413 -2.51 30.79 -8.49
N GLN A 414 -1.23 30.64 -8.17
CA GLN A 414 -0.68 29.36 -7.72
C GLN A 414 -1.23 28.95 -6.36
N VAL A 415 -1.30 29.87 -5.41
CA VAL A 415 -1.94 29.64 -4.10
C VAL A 415 -3.40 29.23 -4.29
N ASP A 416 -4.17 29.94 -5.12
CA ASP A 416 -5.56 29.58 -5.44
C ASP A 416 -5.66 28.14 -5.97
N ARG A 417 -4.80 27.77 -6.91
CA ARG A 417 -4.77 26.41 -7.47
C ARG A 417 -4.52 25.33 -6.41
N LEU A 418 -3.67 25.63 -5.42
CA LEU A 418 -3.33 24.71 -4.34
C LEU A 418 -4.40 24.61 -3.25
N TYR A 419 -5.14 25.70 -2.99
CA TYR A 419 -6.08 25.77 -1.87
C TYR A 419 -7.56 25.72 -2.28
N ALA A 420 -7.93 26.12 -3.50
CA ALA A 420 -9.33 26.19 -3.95
C ALA A 420 -10.02 24.81 -4.05
N LYS A 421 -9.26 23.73 -4.27
CA LYS A 421 -9.81 22.34 -4.31
C LYS A 421 -10.01 21.73 -2.91
N GLY A 422 -9.55 22.39 -1.85
CA GLY A 422 -9.67 21.89 -0.47
C GLY A 422 -10.99 22.24 0.21
N SER A 423 -11.81 23.15 -0.33
CA SER A 423 -13.06 23.58 0.30
C SER A 423 -14.24 22.63 0.11
N ASP A 424 -14.20 21.73 -0.87
CA ASP A 424 -15.27 20.73 -1.11
C ASP A 424 -14.98 19.35 -0.52
N GLY A 425 -13.89 19.20 0.24
CA GLY A 425 -13.41 17.93 0.78
C GLY A 425 -12.99 18.00 2.25
N GLN A 426 -13.74 18.69 3.12
CA GLN A 426 -13.54 18.56 4.57
C GLN A 426 -14.00 17.18 5.03
N ASN A 427 -13.20 16.15 4.76
CA ASN A 427 -13.02 14.92 5.57
C ASN A 427 -11.90 14.02 5.03
N ALA A 428 -10.83 14.59 4.52
CA ALA A 428 -9.58 13.85 4.35
C ALA A 428 -8.73 14.15 5.58
N ALA A 429 -8.53 13.13 6.44
CA ALA A 429 -7.62 13.22 7.57
C ALA A 429 -6.28 13.79 7.09
N SER A 430 -5.95 14.97 7.57
CA SER A 430 -4.65 15.61 7.37
C SER A 430 -3.58 14.66 7.91
N PRO A 431 -2.55 14.28 7.14
CA PRO A 431 -1.47 13.43 7.64
C PRO A 431 -0.59 14.12 8.70
N ALA A 432 -0.94 15.34 9.13
CA ALA A 432 -0.16 16.17 10.06
C ALA A 432 -0.48 15.96 11.54
N SER A 433 -1.34 15.01 11.93
CA SER A 433 -1.60 14.72 13.34
C SER A 433 -1.01 13.37 13.78
N VAL A 434 0.30 13.22 13.68
CA VAL A 434 1.02 12.29 14.55
C VAL A 434 1.12 12.96 15.93
N PRO A 435 0.57 12.38 17.01
CA PRO A 435 0.60 12.99 18.33
C PRO A 435 2.06 13.09 18.79
N ARG A 436 2.55 14.30 19.00
CA ARG A 436 3.81 14.55 19.70
C ARG A 436 3.67 14.02 21.12
N LYS A 437 4.23 12.86 21.42
CA LYS A 437 4.48 12.43 22.79
C LYS A 437 5.48 13.43 23.41
N SER A 438 4.98 14.30 24.26
CA SER A 438 5.81 15.14 25.11
C SER A 438 6.61 14.22 26.05
N VAL A 439 7.90 14.14 25.82
CA VAL A 439 8.85 13.60 26.81
C VAL A 439 8.90 14.62 27.93
N ARG A 440 8.17 14.37 29.03
CA ARG A 440 8.38 15.07 30.30
C ARG A 440 9.71 14.56 30.87
N GLY A 441 10.70 15.44 30.85
CA GLY A 441 11.92 15.26 31.59
C GLY A 441 11.58 15.17 33.09
N GLY A 442 11.81 14.02 33.70
CA GLY A 442 11.93 13.88 35.15
C GLY A 442 13.33 14.27 35.55
N ALA A 443 13.47 15.34 36.31
CA ALA A 443 14.71 15.65 37.01
C ALA A 443 14.91 14.63 38.15
N PRO A 444 16.14 14.21 38.47
CA PRO A 444 16.44 13.43 39.66
C PRO A 444 16.62 14.35 40.87
N GLU A 445 15.97 14.02 41.93
CA GLU A 445 16.49 14.27 43.29
C GLU A 445 17.44 13.17 43.73
#